data_ef6cd619e95209b0099a138e4dde33e3
#
_entry.id   ef6cd619e95209b0099a138e4dde33e3
#
_cell.length_a   1.000
_cell.length_b   1.000
_cell.length_c   1.000
_cell.angle_alpha   90.00
_cell.angle_beta   90.00
_cell.angle_gamma   90.00
#
_symmetry.space_group_name_H-M   'P 1'
#
loop_
_entity.id
_entity.type
_entity.pdbx_description
1 polymer ?
#
loop_
_entity_poly.entity_id
_entity_poly.type
_entity_poly.pdbx_seq_one_letter_code
_entity_poly.pdbx_strand_id
1 'polypeptide(L)'
;YDGNQLLKLGGEDISSPDKLGSITGMAETENGFVAADGNMREIQFWAKDGTHVGAISTEDIFGVSYPWLEDMQLLDDGSLLIMLTQERDDGSANELMFFRLTGF
;
A
#
# COMPACT_ATOMS: atom_id res chain seq x y z
N TYR A 1 8.03 -24.86 -15.76
CA TYR A 1 7.92 -23.57 -15.07
C TYR A 1 9.30 -23.13 -14.60
N ASP A 2 9.67 -21.90 -14.92
CA ASP A 2 10.91 -21.28 -14.45
C ASP A 2 10.56 -20.23 -13.41
N GLY A 3 11.13 -20.34 -12.24
CA GLY A 3 10.89 -19.40 -11.15
C GLY A 3 11.96 -18.31 -11.13
N ASN A 4 11.85 -17.33 -12.01
CA ASN A 4 12.84 -16.26 -12.09
C ASN A 4 12.46 -15.11 -11.17
N GLN A 5 13.39 -14.70 -10.32
CA GLN A 5 13.22 -13.50 -9.51
C GLN A 5 13.45 -12.27 -10.39
N LEU A 6 12.41 -11.42 -10.51
CA LEU A 6 12.52 -10.17 -11.27
C LEU A 6 13.12 -9.05 -10.43
N LEU A 7 12.69 -8.97 -9.16
CA LEU A 7 13.10 -7.90 -8.26
C LEU A 7 12.98 -8.35 -6.81
N LYS A 8 13.77 -7.76 -5.93
CA LYS A 8 13.63 -7.90 -4.49
C LYS A 8 13.60 -6.52 -3.86
N LEU A 9 12.50 -6.21 -3.17
CA LEU A 9 12.25 -4.89 -2.59
C LEU A 9 12.02 -5.01 -1.09
N GLY A 10 12.30 -3.92 -0.36
CA GLY A 10 12.12 -3.86 1.08
C GLY A 10 13.24 -4.53 1.85
N GLY A 11 12.92 -5.11 2.98
CA GLY A 11 13.87 -5.78 3.86
C GLY A 11 13.37 -5.84 5.30
N GLU A 12 14.20 -6.36 6.19
CA GLU A 12 13.82 -6.54 7.60
C GLU A 12 13.91 -5.25 8.43
N ASP A 13 14.75 -4.29 8.01
CA ASP A 13 14.95 -3.04 8.72
C ASP A 13 13.88 -2.03 8.34
N ILE A 14 12.82 -1.95 9.15
CA ILE A 14 11.69 -1.04 8.90
C ILE A 14 11.99 0.41 9.25
N SER A 15 13.20 0.71 9.75
CA SER A 15 13.59 2.10 10.04
C SER A 15 13.94 2.90 8.77
N SER A 16 14.23 2.21 7.68
CA SER A 16 14.54 2.86 6.40
C SER A 16 13.27 3.15 5.61
N PRO A 17 13.21 4.28 4.86
CA PRO A 17 11.99 4.68 4.16
C PRO A 17 11.46 3.71 3.13
N ASP A 18 12.34 2.88 2.54
CA ASP A 18 11.99 1.90 1.51
C ASP A 18 11.72 0.51 2.07
N LYS A 19 11.68 0.36 3.40
CA LYS A 19 11.46 -0.94 4.05
C LYS A 19 9.99 -1.16 4.36
N LEU A 20 9.60 -2.42 4.37
CA LEU A 20 8.21 -2.83 4.53
C LEU A 20 8.03 -3.57 5.86
N GLY A 21 6.96 -3.26 6.57
CA GLY A 21 6.60 -3.95 7.80
C GLY A 21 5.73 -5.17 7.53
N SER A 22 4.53 -4.95 7.01
CA SER A 22 3.57 -6.01 6.74
C SER A 22 2.79 -5.71 5.47
N ILE A 23 3.01 -6.47 4.43
CA ILE A 23 2.39 -6.23 3.13
C ILE A 23 0.97 -6.79 3.15
N THR A 24 -0.01 -5.93 2.90
CA THR A 24 -1.43 -6.32 2.81
C THR A 24 -1.97 -6.26 1.38
N GLY A 25 -1.22 -5.64 0.46
CA GLY A 25 -1.58 -5.62 -0.95
C GLY A 25 -0.39 -5.21 -1.79
N MET A 26 -0.40 -5.60 -3.05
CA MET A 26 0.65 -5.23 -3.99
C MET A 26 0.11 -5.24 -5.41
N ALA A 27 0.75 -4.45 -6.28
CA ALA A 27 0.39 -4.41 -7.70
C ALA A 27 1.58 -3.99 -8.54
N GLU A 28 1.62 -4.48 -9.77
CA GLU A 28 2.47 -3.93 -10.80
C GLU A 28 1.66 -2.89 -11.58
N THR A 29 2.21 -1.69 -11.69
CA THR A 29 1.57 -0.61 -12.44
C THR A 29 2.36 -0.32 -13.71
N GLU A 30 1.82 0.54 -14.57
CA GLU A 30 2.51 0.96 -15.78
C GLU A 30 3.88 1.58 -15.47
N ASN A 31 4.00 2.29 -14.38
CA ASN A 31 5.20 3.03 -14.01
C ASN A 31 6.13 2.27 -13.05
N GLY A 32 5.70 1.17 -12.47
CA GLY A 32 6.53 0.43 -11.53
C GLY A 32 5.75 -0.53 -10.68
N PHE A 33 6.12 -0.59 -9.41
CA PHE A 33 5.51 -1.47 -8.41
C PHE A 33 4.99 -0.67 -7.24
N VAL A 34 3.92 -1.17 -6.64
CA VAL A 34 3.34 -0.52 -5.47
C VAL A 34 3.00 -1.59 -4.43
N ALA A 35 3.23 -1.27 -3.17
CA ALA A 35 2.89 -2.17 -2.06
C ALA A 35 2.19 -1.39 -0.96
N ALA A 36 1.15 -1.98 -0.42
CA ALA A 36 0.42 -1.46 0.72
C ALA A 36 0.98 -2.09 1.99
N ASP A 37 1.45 -1.26 2.91
CA ASP A 37 2.03 -1.70 4.18
C ASP A 37 1.05 -1.39 5.31
N GLY A 38 0.37 -2.43 5.80
CA GLY A 38 -0.63 -2.28 6.85
C GLY A 38 -0.03 -1.91 8.20
N ASN A 39 1.18 -2.35 8.49
CA ASN A 39 1.85 -2.06 9.75
C ASN A 39 2.30 -0.61 9.82
N MET A 40 2.91 -0.11 8.74
CA MET A 40 3.39 1.26 8.66
C MET A 40 2.31 2.26 8.25
N ARG A 41 1.16 1.79 7.81
CA ARG A 41 0.05 2.60 7.29
C ARG A 41 0.49 3.47 6.13
N GLU A 42 1.24 2.87 5.21
CA GLU A 42 1.82 3.55 4.06
C GLU A 42 1.58 2.76 2.77
N ILE A 43 1.57 3.48 1.67
CA ILE A 43 1.61 2.89 0.33
C ILE A 43 2.96 3.30 -0.27
N GLN A 44 3.77 2.30 -0.59
CA GLN A 44 5.13 2.47 -1.09
C GLN A 44 5.17 2.29 -2.61
N PHE A 45 5.98 3.10 -3.28
CA PHE A 45 6.11 3.10 -4.74
C PHE A 45 7.56 2.88 -5.17
N TRP A 46 7.76 2.02 -6.17
CA TRP A 46 9.06 1.76 -6.79
C TRP A 46 8.94 1.87 -8.29
N ALA A 47 10.02 2.33 -8.95
CA ALA A 47 10.14 2.28 -10.39
C ALA A 47 10.38 0.84 -10.86
N LYS A 48 10.29 0.62 -12.18
CA LYS A 48 10.46 -0.72 -12.77
C LYS A 48 11.84 -1.31 -12.49
N ASP A 49 12.86 -0.48 -12.32
CA ASP A 49 14.23 -0.93 -12.03
C ASP A 49 14.46 -1.21 -10.53
N GLY A 50 13.46 -1.00 -9.68
CA GLY A 50 13.54 -1.21 -8.25
C GLY A 50 13.93 0.01 -7.44
N THR A 51 14.13 1.15 -8.07
CA THR A 51 14.42 2.41 -7.37
C THR A 51 13.21 2.84 -6.55
N HIS A 52 13.39 3.13 -5.27
CA HIS A 52 12.31 3.63 -4.42
C HIS A 52 11.92 5.04 -4.85
N VAL A 53 10.65 5.22 -5.20
CA VAL A 53 10.12 6.50 -5.65
C VAL A 53 9.61 7.33 -4.49
N GLY A 54 8.90 6.70 -3.57
CA GLY A 54 8.34 7.40 -2.41
C GLY A 54 7.27 6.58 -1.71
N ALA A 55 6.67 7.22 -0.72
CA ALA A 55 5.60 6.62 0.06
C ALA A 55 4.57 7.69 0.41
N ILE A 56 3.31 7.26 0.57
CA ILE A 56 2.25 8.13 1.08
C ILE A 56 1.66 7.51 2.34
N SER A 57 1.37 8.35 3.32
CA SER A 57 0.67 7.94 4.53
C SER A 57 -0.82 7.78 4.24
N THR A 58 -1.41 6.63 4.60
CA THR A 58 -2.84 6.42 4.41
C THR A 58 -3.67 7.35 5.28
N GLU A 59 -3.17 7.75 6.44
CA GLU A 59 -3.85 8.75 7.28
C GLU A 59 -3.90 10.10 6.59
N ASP A 60 -2.79 10.53 6.00
CA ASP A 60 -2.69 11.85 5.36
C ASP A 60 -3.51 11.94 4.08
N ILE A 61 -3.40 10.93 3.20
CA ILE A 61 -4.04 11.00 1.89
C ILE A 61 -5.55 10.76 1.95
N PHE A 62 -6.01 9.92 2.87
CA PHE A 62 -7.44 9.57 2.96
C PHE A 62 -8.16 10.28 4.11
N GLY A 63 -7.42 10.95 5.00
CA GLY A 63 -8.01 11.70 6.11
C GLY A 63 -8.65 10.82 7.18
N VAL A 64 -8.23 9.57 7.30
CA VAL A 64 -8.77 8.61 8.26
C VAL A 64 -7.75 8.38 9.36
N SER A 65 -8.15 8.55 10.63
CA SER A 65 -7.27 8.34 11.78
C SER A 65 -7.11 6.86 12.08
N TYR A 66 -5.87 6.41 12.20
CA TYR A 66 -5.53 5.02 12.54
C TYR A 66 -6.26 3.97 11.70
N PRO A 67 -6.22 4.10 10.36
CA PRO A 67 -6.87 3.11 9.51
C PRO A 67 -6.07 1.80 9.49
N TRP A 68 -6.80 0.69 9.31
CA TRP A 68 -6.17 -0.59 9.00
C TRP A 68 -6.24 -0.78 7.48
N LEU A 69 -5.09 -0.91 6.85
CA LEU A 69 -5.00 -1.14 5.41
C LEU A 69 -5.23 -2.63 5.16
N GLU A 70 -6.41 -2.98 4.64
CA GLU A 70 -6.83 -4.37 4.49
C GLU A 70 -6.42 -4.98 3.15
N ASP A 71 -6.55 -4.21 2.07
CA ASP A 71 -6.26 -4.71 0.73
C ASP A 71 -6.06 -3.57 -0.25
N MET A 72 -5.45 -3.90 -1.39
CA MET A 72 -5.24 -2.97 -2.49
C MET A 72 -5.36 -3.74 -3.80
N GLN A 73 -6.06 -3.17 -4.76
CA GLN A 73 -6.31 -3.81 -6.04
C GLN A 73 -6.11 -2.82 -7.19
N LEU A 74 -5.39 -3.26 -8.23
CA LEU A 74 -5.25 -2.46 -9.45
C LEU A 74 -6.50 -2.63 -10.31
N LEU A 75 -7.10 -1.52 -10.71
CA LEU A 75 -8.28 -1.50 -11.56
C LEU A 75 -7.90 -1.39 -13.04
N ASP A 76 -8.84 -1.71 -13.93
CA ASP A 76 -8.61 -1.71 -15.38
C ASP A 76 -8.21 -0.33 -15.93
N ASP A 77 -8.63 0.74 -15.26
CA ASP A 77 -8.29 2.11 -15.67
C ASP A 77 -6.91 2.57 -15.16
N GLY A 78 -6.18 1.70 -14.47
CA GLY A 78 -4.86 2.02 -13.92
C GLY A 78 -4.89 2.66 -12.53
N SER A 79 -6.06 2.88 -11.96
CA SER A 79 -6.17 3.38 -10.60
C SER A 79 -6.06 2.24 -9.59
N LEU A 80 -5.81 2.58 -8.33
CA LEU A 80 -5.77 1.61 -7.23
C LEU A 80 -7.02 1.75 -6.37
N LEU A 81 -7.68 0.62 -6.13
CA LEU A 81 -8.75 0.53 -5.14
C LEU A 81 -8.11 0.16 -3.81
N ILE A 82 -8.29 1.01 -2.81
CA ILE A 82 -7.73 0.84 -1.48
C ILE A 82 -8.87 0.53 -0.51
N MET A 83 -8.72 -0.56 0.23
CA MET A 83 -9.70 -0.98 1.23
C MET A 83 -9.14 -0.71 2.62
N LEU A 84 -9.81 0.14 3.38
CA LEU A 84 -9.45 0.48 4.75
C LEU A 84 -10.57 0.09 5.70
N THR A 85 -10.19 -0.30 6.92
CA THR A 85 -11.14 -0.43 8.01
C THR A 85 -10.73 0.49 9.14
N GLN A 86 -11.70 0.93 9.91
CA GLN A 86 -11.49 1.75 11.09
C GLN A 86 -12.45 1.31 12.19
N GLU A 87 -11.91 1.10 13.39
CA GLU A 87 -12.72 0.82 14.56
C GLU A 87 -13.50 2.07 14.96
N ARG A 88 -14.78 1.91 15.28
CA ARG A 88 -15.59 3.03 15.79
C ARG A 88 -15.10 3.44 17.16
N ASP A 89 -15.28 4.72 17.50
CA ASP A 89 -14.86 5.29 18.77
C ASP A 89 -15.52 4.58 19.97
N ASP A 90 -16.74 4.08 19.78
CA ASP A 90 -17.45 3.34 20.85
C ASP A 90 -17.10 1.85 20.87
N GLY A 91 -16.23 1.38 19.98
CA GLY A 91 -15.82 -0.01 19.89
C GLY A 91 -16.91 -0.98 19.43
N SER A 92 -18.04 -0.47 18.95
CA SER A 92 -19.21 -1.33 18.64
C SER A 92 -19.07 -2.06 17.29
N ALA A 93 -18.33 -1.51 16.34
CA ALA A 93 -18.13 -2.11 15.01
C ALA A 93 -17.00 -1.42 14.27
N ASN A 94 -16.44 -2.12 13.28
CA ASN A 94 -15.49 -1.52 12.34
C ASN A 94 -16.26 -0.93 11.16
N GLU A 95 -15.76 0.16 10.62
CA GLU A 95 -16.24 0.73 9.37
C GLU A 95 -15.34 0.28 8.24
N LEU A 96 -15.95 -0.09 7.11
CA LEU A 96 -15.25 -0.48 5.90
C LEU A 96 -15.35 0.65 4.89
N MET A 97 -14.20 1.11 4.39
CA MET A 97 -14.14 2.24 3.46
C MET A 97 -13.34 1.85 2.23
N PHE A 98 -13.77 2.38 1.08
CA PHE A 98 -13.08 2.18 -0.19
C PHE A 98 -12.64 3.52 -0.75
N PHE A 99 -11.39 3.59 -1.17
CA PHE A 99 -10.84 4.79 -1.81
C PHE A 99 -10.20 4.42 -3.15
N ARG A 100 -10.27 5.35 -4.08
CA ARG A 100 -9.58 5.22 -5.36
C ARG A 100 -8.39 6.17 -5.37
N LEU A 101 -7.20 5.62 -5.59
CA LEU A 101 -5.98 6.40 -5.71
C LEU A 101 -5.58 6.53 -7.18
N THR A 102 -5.33 7.76 -7.62
CA THR A 102 -4.90 8.07 -8.98
C THR A 102 -3.72 9.05 -8.94
N GLY A 103 -3.07 9.24 -10.08
CA GLY A 103 -2.01 10.24 -10.20
C GLY A 103 -0.63 9.79 -9.69
N PHE A 104 -0.47 8.51 -9.51
CA PHE A 104 0.82 7.93 -9.10
C PHE A 104 1.65 7.43 -10.28
#